data_fd7c26be3a7ca988ed61d218109d7254
#
_entry.id   fd7c26be3a7ca988ed61d218109d7254
#
_cell.length_a   1.000
_cell.length_b   1.000
_cell.length_c   1.000
_cell.angle_alpha   90.00
_cell.angle_beta   90.00
_cell.angle_gamma   90.00
#
_symmetry.space_group_name_H-M   'P 1'
#
loop_
_entity.id
_entity.type
_entity.pdbx_description
1 polymer ?
#
loop_
_entity_poly.entity_id
_entity_poly.type
_entity_poly.pdbx_seq_one_letter_code
_entity_poly.pdbx_strand_id
1 'polypeptide(L)'
;MISSDLLNIPFDEAEYSVLDVETTGLTPRYNGIIEIGIVKVKGLKIVDKFSSIVNPGRPIPYYISEFTGITDDDTYNAPLFEDLADDVLKFISGSVFTAHNLSFDRSFINKEFLMIEREKPDSPQLCTLKLAKRIHPELKSKSLRSLCQHHNVKLLNAHRALPDAEATAHVLIKMLKEIKKKNEVKTLKELLSLQVIPSQKESKLKISKHLKEDVLSLPEAPGVYYFFNSKGKVIYIGKAKSLSKRVRSYFLLTAPRKAKRMIKQTRRIKYEITNSELTALLSEAELIKKINPRHNYQLKHYGNKYFLRINQTQQFPDIGISNKFDFDGNDYFGLFVTKKKAEIVFELINKAFTLRECSEQEFLKNKRCFLAEIERCLAPCELKATESYNEELNKVYEFLYGQNQDLLNRLLNKMKFYSERQKYEKAGEIKLLIDLILSQTHKTSILKEPVNSANVLFQVSEKFGTDYVLMIEGKIYIKEYKVNKENHFEMAMDDYYSGTVNTKPLPTEEDLEKMKIILNWIIKNRNKVRAFYLKDYQNKEELFNKLSNYKSYIDSYDEPVVEINDVDDFNQNLFAESLS
;
A
#
# COMPACT_ATOMS: atom_id res chain seq x y z
N MET A 1 -29.64 12.90 -5.74
CA MET A 1 -29.22 14.33 -5.50
C MET A 1 -29.58 14.67 -4.06
N ILE A 2 -28.60 15.07 -3.24
CA ILE A 2 -28.85 15.55 -1.87
C ILE A 2 -29.80 16.75 -1.95
N SER A 3 -30.95 16.67 -1.26
CA SER A 3 -31.94 17.75 -1.26
C SER A 3 -31.31 19.04 -0.71
N SER A 4 -31.44 20.14 -1.45
CA SER A 4 -30.99 21.46 -1.00
C SER A 4 -31.61 21.87 0.34
N ASP A 5 -32.79 21.34 0.64
CA ASP A 5 -33.56 21.63 1.84
C ASP A 5 -32.89 21.04 3.08
N LEU A 6 -32.32 19.84 2.99
CA LEU A 6 -31.60 19.19 4.09
C LEU A 6 -30.35 20.01 4.53
N LEU A 7 -29.68 20.66 3.60
CA LEU A 7 -28.46 21.43 3.92
C LEU A 7 -28.74 22.77 4.62
N ASN A 8 -29.96 23.29 4.50
CA ASN A 8 -30.34 24.58 5.06
C ASN A 8 -31.03 24.51 6.44
N ILE A 9 -31.34 23.31 6.95
CA ILE A 9 -31.91 23.16 8.30
C ILE A 9 -30.87 23.48 9.38
N PRO A 10 -31.31 23.87 10.61
CA PRO A 10 -30.43 23.98 11.74
C PRO A 10 -29.67 22.68 11.98
N PHE A 11 -28.35 22.76 12.19
CA PHE A 11 -27.51 21.54 12.33
C PHE A 11 -27.88 20.70 13.56
N ASP A 12 -28.44 21.29 14.59
CA ASP A 12 -28.87 20.60 15.81
C ASP A 12 -30.27 19.96 15.70
N GLU A 13 -31.00 20.26 14.63
CA GLU A 13 -32.26 19.60 14.25
C GLU A 13 -32.04 18.48 13.21
N ALA A 14 -30.90 18.50 12.54
CA ALA A 14 -30.54 17.45 11.56
C ALA A 14 -30.47 16.06 12.21
N GLU A 15 -30.80 15.05 11.41
CA GLU A 15 -30.57 13.65 11.80
C GLU A 15 -29.18 13.20 11.36
N TYR A 16 -28.48 12.49 12.26
CA TYR A 16 -27.16 11.93 12.01
C TYR A 16 -27.21 10.42 12.19
N SER A 17 -26.77 9.66 11.21
CA SER A 17 -26.52 8.22 11.32
C SER A 17 -25.04 8.00 11.56
N VAL A 18 -24.71 7.77 12.83
CA VAL A 18 -23.34 7.53 13.27
C VAL A 18 -23.02 6.06 13.13
N LEU A 19 -22.12 5.72 12.22
CA LEU A 19 -21.82 4.37 11.83
C LEU A 19 -20.37 4.02 12.13
N ASP A 20 -20.17 2.77 12.50
CA ASP A 20 -18.87 2.12 12.64
C ASP A 20 -18.95 0.71 12.09
N VAL A 21 -17.88 0.19 11.48
CA VAL A 21 -17.81 -1.17 10.95
C VAL A 21 -16.55 -1.87 11.40
N GLU A 22 -16.69 -3.13 11.84
CA GLU A 22 -15.58 -4.05 11.97
C GLU A 22 -15.43 -4.86 10.67
N THR A 23 -14.20 -5.17 10.30
CA THR A 23 -13.88 -5.71 8.98
C THR A 23 -12.80 -6.79 9.05
N THR A 24 -12.70 -7.66 8.04
CA THR A 24 -11.64 -8.66 7.94
C THR A 24 -10.26 -8.07 7.64
N GLY A 25 -10.13 -6.74 7.52
CA GLY A 25 -8.86 -6.04 7.26
C GLY A 25 -9.05 -4.64 6.70
N LEU A 26 -7.97 -3.94 6.42
CA LEU A 26 -7.96 -2.48 6.19
C LEU A 26 -8.41 -2.02 4.78
N THR A 27 -8.46 -2.91 3.80
CA THR A 27 -8.69 -2.52 2.40
C THR A 27 -9.99 -3.10 1.86
N PRO A 28 -11.01 -2.30 1.50
CA PRO A 28 -12.32 -2.80 1.05
C PRO A 28 -12.23 -3.77 -0.12
N ARG A 29 -11.31 -3.57 -1.06
CA ARG A 29 -11.14 -4.43 -2.25
C ARG A 29 -10.93 -5.90 -1.91
N TYR A 30 -10.27 -6.20 -0.77
CA TYR A 30 -9.87 -7.56 -0.40
C TYR A 30 -10.50 -8.03 0.90
N ASN A 31 -11.31 -7.21 1.56
CA ASN A 31 -11.87 -7.51 2.86
C ASN A 31 -13.37 -7.23 2.89
N GLY A 32 -14.09 -7.90 3.79
CA GLY A 32 -15.53 -7.75 4.00
C GLY A 32 -15.85 -7.18 5.38
N ILE A 33 -17.08 -6.71 5.56
CA ILE A 33 -17.62 -6.30 6.86
C ILE A 33 -17.95 -7.55 7.69
N ILE A 34 -17.61 -7.54 8.98
CA ILE A 34 -17.94 -8.60 9.94
C ILE A 34 -18.91 -8.15 11.04
N GLU A 35 -18.98 -6.86 11.30
CA GLU A 35 -19.98 -6.26 12.17
C GLU A 35 -20.32 -4.85 11.67
N ILE A 36 -21.56 -4.45 11.83
CA ILE A 36 -22.03 -3.08 11.54
C ILE A 36 -22.80 -2.56 12.75
N GLY A 37 -22.49 -1.34 13.16
CA GLY A 37 -23.20 -0.60 14.20
C GLY A 37 -23.62 0.78 13.70
N ILE A 38 -24.88 1.13 13.89
CA ILE A 38 -25.42 2.44 13.50
C ILE A 38 -26.21 3.03 14.65
N VAL A 39 -25.94 4.28 14.97
CA VAL A 39 -26.65 5.03 16.03
C VAL A 39 -27.29 6.25 15.40
N LYS A 40 -28.60 6.38 15.51
CA LYS A 40 -29.36 7.53 15.06
C LYS A 40 -29.37 8.62 16.11
N VAL A 41 -28.94 9.81 15.72
CA VAL A 41 -28.97 11.01 16.58
C VAL A 41 -29.92 12.05 15.97
N LYS A 42 -30.87 12.55 16.75
CA LYS A 42 -31.82 13.62 16.41
C LYS A 42 -32.00 14.56 17.58
N GLY A 43 -32.03 15.86 17.36
CA GLY A 43 -32.22 16.84 18.43
C GLY A 43 -31.15 16.73 19.52
N LEU A 44 -29.90 16.40 19.16
CA LEU A 44 -28.76 16.18 20.05
C LEU A 44 -29.00 15.08 21.10
N LYS A 45 -29.80 14.07 20.76
CA LYS A 45 -30.08 12.86 21.57
C LYS A 45 -30.00 11.63 20.67
N ILE A 46 -29.58 10.51 21.25
CA ILE A 46 -29.66 9.21 20.60
C ILE A 46 -31.14 8.79 20.62
N VAL A 47 -31.69 8.41 19.46
CA VAL A 47 -33.09 8.05 19.28
C VAL A 47 -33.30 6.62 18.81
N ASP A 48 -32.31 6.01 18.15
CA ASP A 48 -32.41 4.66 17.63
C ASP A 48 -31.03 4.03 17.46
N LYS A 49 -30.95 2.70 17.35
CA LYS A 49 -29.74 1.92 17.19
C LYS A 49 -30.00 0.70 16.32
N PHE A 50 -29.02 0.36 15.51
CA PHE A 50 -28.99 -0.86 14.72
C PHE A 50 -27.63 -1.54 14.90
N SER A 51 -27.61 -2.88 15.01
CA SER A 51 -26.37 -3.64 15.04
C SER A 51 -26.61 -5.02 14.46
N SER A 52 -25.67 -5.52 13.70
CA SER A 52 -25.64 -6.89 13.21
C SER A 52 -24.21 -7.38 13.04
N ILE A 53 -23.98 -8.64 13.40
CA ILE A 53 -22.85 -9.40 12.84
C ILE A 53 -23.17 -9.68 11.38
N VAL A 54 -22.15 -9.70 10.55
CA VAL A 54 -22.24 -9.88 9.09
C VAL A 54 -21.35 -11.04 8.67
N ASN A 55 -21.86 -11.94 7.85
CA ASN A 55 -21.05 -12.97 7.24
C ASN A 55 -20.24 -12.35 6.08
N PRO A 56 -18.90 -12.27 6.19
CA PRO A 56 -18.06 -11.66 5.13
C PRO A 56 -17.87 -12.56 3.90
N GLY A 57 -18.43 -13.79 3.90
CA GLY A 57 -18.23 -14.80 2.85
C GLY A 57 -16.79 -15.32 2.73
N ARG A 58 -16.00 -15.14 3.79
CA ARG A 58 -14.58 -15.52 3.86
C ARG A 58 -14.12 -15.67 5.31
N PRO A 59 -13.03 -16.43 5.58
CA PRO A 59 -12.47 -16.54 6.91
C PRO A 59 -12.00 -15.18 7.46
N ILE A 60 -12.19 -15.00 8.76
CA ILE A 60 -11.72 -13.82 9.49
C ILE A 60 -10.25 -14.06 9.88
N PRO A 61 -9.31 -13.17 9.50
CA PRO A 61 -7.94 -13.27 9.98
C PRO A 61 -7.88 -13.25 11.51
N TYR A 62 -7.06 -14.10 12.06
CA TYR A 62 -6.98 -14.28 13.53
C TYR A 62 -6.73 -12.99 14.31
N TYR A 63 -5.79 -12.16 13.81
CA TYR A 63 -5.51 -10.89 14.47
C TYR A 63 -6.72 -9.95 14.51
N ILE A 64 -7.65 -10.08 13.56
CA ILE A 64 -8.94 -9.38 13.58
C ILE A 64 -9.84 -9.99 14.65
N SER A 65 -9.93 -11.32 14.71
CA SER A 65 -10.72 -12.00 15.75
C SER A 65 -10.19 -11.68 17.16
N GLU A 66 -8.87 -11.64 17.34
CA GLU A 66 -8.26 -11.27 18.61
C GLU A 66 -8.52 -9.80 18.97
N PHE A 67 -8.52 -8.91 17.96
CA PHE A 67 -8.72 -7.48 18.14
C PHE A 67 -10.18 -7.10 18.38
N THR A 68 -11.12 -7.71 17.65
CA THR A 68 -12.56 -7.41 17.71
C THR A 68 -13.34 -8.34 18.63
N GLY A 69 -12.78 -9.50 18.96
CA GLY A 69 -13.48 -10.58 19.64
C GLY A 69 -14.50 -11.32 18.78
N ILE A 70 -14.57 -11.05 17.45
CA ILE A 70 -15.49 -11.69 16.51
C ILE A 70 -14.74 -12.82 15.80
N THR A 71 -15.30 -14.02 15.85
CA THR A 71 -14.72 -15.24 15.28
C THR A 71 -15.48 -15.72 14.04
N ASP A 72 -14.91 -16.69 13.31
CA ASP A 72 -15.61 -17.34 12.20
C ASP A 72 -16.92 -18.01 12.67
N ASP A 73 -16.95 -18.56 13.89
CA ASP A 73 -18.15 -19.18 14.46
C ASP A 73 -19.29 -18.15 14.64
N ASP A 74 -18.95 -16.91 15.05
CA ASP A 74 -19.94 -15.83 15.20
C ASP A 74 -20.53 -15.39 13.85
N THR A 75 -19.74 -15.47 12.79
CA THR A 75 -20.15 -14.99 11.44
C THR A 75 -20.70 -16.10 10.55
N TYR A 76 -20.49 -17.37 10.88
CA TYR A 76 -20.88 -18.50 10.01
C TYR A 76 -22.38 -18.52 9.67
N ASN A 77 -23.23 -18.32 10.67
CA ASN A 77 -24.67 -18.27 10.51
C ASN A 77 -25.25 -16.83 10.48
N ALA A 78 -24.37 -15.81 10.45
CA ALA A 78 -24.81 -14.44 10.38
C ALA A 78 -25.35 -14.10 8.97
N PRO A 79 -26.24 -13.10 8.87
CA PRO A 79 -26.75 -12.66 7.57
C PRO A 79 -25.62 -12.14 6.68
N LEU A 80 -25.77 -12.30 5.37
CA LEU A 80 -24.96 -11.62 4.38
C LEU A 80 -25.28 -10.11 4.38
N PHE A 81 -24.37 -9.28 3.88
CA PHE A 81 -24.67 -7.84 3.77
C PHE A 81 -25.90 -7.55 2.90
N GLU A 82 -26.17 -8.38 1.89
CA GLU A 82 -27.35 -8.29 1.03
C GLU A 82 -28.67 -8.35 1.83
N ASP A 83 -28.73 -9.21 2.84
CA ASP A 83 -29.90 -9.36 3.71
C ASP A 83 -30.14 -8.13 4.59
N LEU A 84 -29.08 -7.40 4.92
CA LEU A 84 -29.10 -6.22 5.80
C LEU A 84 -29.18 -4.90 5.03
N ALA A 85 -29.00 -4.92 3.72
CA ALA A 85 -28.82 -3.73 2.91
C ALA A 85 -30.00 -2.73 3.02
N ASP A 86 -31.24 -3.25 3.08
CA ASP A 86 -32.43 -2.39 3.21
C ASP A 86 -32.52 -1.73 4.58
N ASP A 87 -32.18 -2.42 5.66
CA ASP A 87 -32.14 -1.85 7.01
C ASP A 87 -31.04 -0.79 7.14
N VAL A 88 -29.84 -1.09 6.63
CA VAL A 88 -28.72 -0.14 6.58
C VAL A 88 -29.09 1.11 5.79
N LEU A 89 -29.71 0.93 4.61
CA LEU A 89 -30.14 2.05 3.78
C LEU A 89 -31.23 2.89 4.46
N LYS A 90 -32.19 2.26 5.15
CA LYS A 90 -33.24 2.93 5.93
C LYS A 90 -32.65 3.78 7.05
N PHE A 91 -31.61 3.32 7.73
CA PHE A 91 -30.92 4.09 8.76
C PHE A 91 -30.14 5.29 8.20
N ILE A 92 -29.51 5.16 7.03
CA ILE A 92 -28.66 6.18 6.44
C ILE A 92 -29.49 7.21 5.65
N SER A 93 -30.55 6.80 4.98
CA SER A 93 -31.34 7.68 4.10
C SER A 93 -31.95 8.86 4.86
N GLY A 94 -31.90 10.05 4.25
CA GLY A 94 -32.45 11.29 4.84
C GLY A 94 -31.66 11.85 6.02
N SER A 95 -30.53 11.26 6.39
CA SER A 95 -29.69 11.69 7.50
C SER A 95 -28.26 12.01 7.06
N VAL A 96 -27.46 12.61 7.94
CA VAL A 96 -26.03 12.85 7.73
C VAL A 96 -25.26 11.59 8.07
N PHE A 97 -24.66 10.95 7.05
CA PHE A 97 -23.80 9.80 7.24
C PHE A 97 -22.54 10.22 8.00
N THR A 98 -22.39 9.77 9.22
CA THR A 98 -21.34 10.20 10.15
C THR A 98 -20.52 9.00 10.63
N ALA A 99 -19.19 9.16 10.72
CA ALA A 99 -18.31 8.18 11.34
C ALA A 99 -17.04 8.82 11.91
N HIS A 100 -16.31 8.08 12.75
CA HIS A 100 -14.98 8.48 13.17
C HIS A 100 -13.95 7.95 12.19
N ASN A 101 -13.28 8.83 11.41
CA ASN A 101 -12.52 8.49 10.21
C ASN A 101 -13.40 7.96 9.04
N LEU A 102 -14.45 8.67 8.76
CA LEU A 102 -15.51 8.38 7.79
C LEU A 102 -15.06 7.72 6.46
N SER A 103 -13.87 8.05 5.96
CA SER A 103 -13.37 7.49 4.70
C SER A 103 -13.24 5.97 4.74
N PHE A 104 -12.90 5.41 5.90
CA PHE A 104 -12.77 3.96 6.10
C PHE A 104 -14.16 3.30 6.02
N ASP A 105 -15.05 3.63 6.94
CA ASP A 105 -16.38 3.00 7.05
C ASP A 105 -17.18 3.13 5.75
N ARG A 106 -17.19 4.35 5.19
CA ARG A 106 -17.86 4.63 3.93
C ARG A 106 -17.34 3.80 2.77
N SER A 107 -16.04 3.57 2.71
CA SER A 107 -15.45 2.80 1.62
C SER A 107 -15.88 1.33 1.64
N PHE A 108 -16.05 0.75 2.83
CA PHE A 108 -16.59 -0.59 2.99
C PHE A 108 -18.08 -0.64 2.68
N ILE A 109 -18.87 0.25 3.23
CA ILE A 109 -20.32 0.33 2.93
C ILE A 109 -20.55 0.48 1.42
N ASN A 110 -19.86 1.42 0.77
CA ASN A 110 -20.00 1.64 -0.68
C ASN A 110 -19.60 0.40 -1.49
N LYS A 111 -18.57 -0.34 -1.07
CA LYS A 111 -18.13 -1.57 -1.73
C LYS A 111 -19.18 -2.68 -1.57
N GLU A 112 -19.76 -2.84 -0.37
CA GLU A 112 -20.81 -3.86 -0.17
C GLU A 112 -22.06 -3.57 -1.02
N PHE A 113 -22.53 -2.30 -1.08
CA PHE A 113 -23.63 -1.94 -1.98
C PHE A 113 -23.30 -2.19 -3.46
N LEU A 114 -22.06 -1.91 -3.88
CA LEU A 114 -21.62 -2.18 -5.25
C LEU A 114 -21.60 -3.68 -5.58
N MET A 115 -21.20 -4.51 -4.62
CA MET A 115 -21.12 -5.97 -4.80
C MET A 115 -22.49 -6.63 -5.00
N ILE A 116 -23.55 -6.03 -4.46
CA ILE A 116 -24.95 -6.47 -4.60
C ILE A 116 -25.69 -5.69 -5.70
N GLU A 117 -24.96 -4.98 -6.57
CA GLU A 117 -25.48 -4.19 -7.69
C GLU A 117 -26.53 -3.15 -7.30
N ARG A 118 -26.41 -2.58 -6.08
CA ARG A 118 -27.27 -1.50 -5.60
C ARG A 118 -26.54 -0.16 -5.60
N GLU A 119 -27.31 0.91 -5.72
CA GLU A 119 -26.77 2.26 -5.60
C GLU A 119 -26.25 2.52 -4.17
N LYS A 120 -25.07 3.15 -4.08
CA LYS A 120 -24.49 3.57 -2.81
C LYS A 120 -25.35 4.65 -2.15
N PRO A 121 -25.37 4.72 -0.81
CA PRO A 121 -26.10 5.76 -0.09
C PRO A 121 -25.65 7.17 -0.49
N ASP A 122 -26.62 7.99 -0.95
CA ASP A 122 -26.40 9.41 -1.29
C ASP A 122 -26.85 10.29 -0.13
N SER A 123 -25.99 10.50 0.86
CA SER A 123 -26.25 11.28 2.08
C SER A 123 -25.14 12.31 2.32
N PRO A 124 -25.45 13.48 2.93
CA PRO A 124 -24.43 14.38 3.41
C PRO A 124 -23.48 13.66 4.39
N GLN A 125 -22.23 14.08 4.46
CA GLN A 125 -21.18 13.33 5.15
C GLN A 125 -20.50 14.18 6.21
N LEU A 126 -20.35 13.63 7.42
CA LEU A 126 -19.66 14.25 8.53
C LEU A 126 -18.62 13.31 9.15
N CYS A 127 -17.35 13.72 9.14
CA CYS A 127 -16.25 13.01 9.77
C CYS A 127 -15.92 13.64 11.13
N THR A 128 -16.19 12.94 12.23
CA THR A 128 -15.93 13.45 13.59
C THR A 128 -14.45 13.69 13.85
N LEU A 129 -13.54 12.90 13.24
CA LEU A 129 -12.09 13.13 13.29
C LEU A 129 -11.70 14.47 12.65
N LYS A 130 -12.25 14.79 11.47
CA LYS A 130 -11.98 16.07 10.79
C LYS A 130 -12.60 17.24 11.55
N LEU A 131 -13.80 17.06 12.06
CA LEU A 131 -14.48 18.06 12.89
C LEU A 131 -13.67 18.33 14.18
N ALA A 132 -13.20 17.29 14.88
CA ALA A 132 -12.36 17.42 16.07
C ALA A 132 -11.02 18.13 15.79
N LYS A 133 -10.38 17.89 14.63
CA LYS A 133 -9.18 18.63 14.22
C LYS A 133 -9.43 20.14 14.12
N ARG A 134 -10.66 20.54 13.84
CA ARG A 134 -11.07 21.95 13.72
C ARG A 134 -11.44 22.58 15.05
N ILE A 135 -12.19 21.85 15.90
CA ILE A 135 -12.73 22.41 17.15
C ILE A 135 -11.74 22.28 18.31
N HIS A 136 -10.91 21.25 18.31
CA HIS A 136 -9.93 20.93 19.36
C HIS A 136 -8.50 20.86 18.79
N PRO A 137 -7.98 21.95 18.18
CA PRO A 137 -6.63 21.95 17.60
C PRO A 137 -5.53 21.66 18.66
N GLU A 138 -5.80 21.97 19.92
CA GLU A 138 -4.90 21.81 21.07
C GLU A 138 -4.64 20.34 21.45
N LEU A 139 -5.55 19.42 21.17
CA LEU A 139 -5.35 18.00 21.50
C LEU A 139 -4.22 17.41 20.64
N LYS A 140 -3.31 16.67 21.27
CA LYS A 140 -2.24 15.97 20.55
C LYS A 140 -2.77 14.82 19.69
N SER A 141 -3.70 14.03 20.23
CA SER A 141 -4.39 12.94 19.54
C SER A 141 -5.88 13.25 19.38
N LYS A 142 -6.46 12.86 18.24
CA LYS A 142 -7.90 12.95 17.95
C LYS A 142 -8.51 11.57 17.73
N SER A 143 -7.85 10.49 18.23
CA SER A 143 -8.44 9.15 18.23
C SER A 143 -9.76 9.15 19.01
N LEU A 144 -10.65 8.21 18.72
CA LEU A 144 -11.94 8.08 19.43
C LEU A 144 -11.73 8.01 20.93
N ARG A 145 -10.77 7.19 21.41
CA ARG A 145 -10.38 7.08 22.82
C ARG A 145 -9.99 8.44 23.42
N SER A 146 -9.14 9.23 22.73
CA SER A 146 -8.71 10.56 23.20
C SER A 146 -9.86 11.54 23.27
N LEU A 147 -10.78 11.51 22.31
CA LEU A 147 -11.98 12.35 22.32
C LEU A 147 -12.96 11.93 23.41
N CYS A 148 -13.13 10.63 23.65
CA CYS A 148 -13.94 10.12 24.76
C CYS A 148 -13.40 10.61 26.10
N GLN A 149 -12.09 10.54 26.32
CA GLN A 149 -11.45 11.07 27.53
C GLN A 149 -11.68 12.58 27.67
N HIS A 150 -11.45 13.34 26.61
CA HIS A 150 -11.62 14.81 26.62
C HIS A 150 -13.06 15.23 26.96
N HIS A 151 -14.06 14.53 26.42
CA HIS A 151 -15.48 14.84 26.60
C HIS A 151 -16.14 14.10 27.75
N ASN A 152 -15.38 13.30 28.54
CA ASN A 152 -15.89 12.44 29.61
C ASN A 152 -16.98 11.48 29.11
N VAL A 153 -16.76 10.86 27.95
CA VAL A 153 -17.60 9.79 27.39
C VAL A 153 -17.00 8.43 27.77
N LYS A 154 -17.83 7.53 28.27
CA LYS A 154 -17.40 6.16 28.55
C LYS A 154 -17.26 5.39 27.24
N LEU A 155 -16.13 4.76 27.01
CA LEU A 155 -15.89 3.82 25.91
C LEU A 155 -15.87 2.42 26.51
N LEU A 156 -16.95 1.67 26.30
CA LEU A 156 -17.09 0.29 26.77
C LEU A 156 -16.90 -0.65 25.57
N ASN A 157 -16.21 -1.76 25.78
CA ASN A 157 -15.99 -2.78 24.73
C ASN A 157 -15.48 -2.17 23.41
N ALA A 158 -14.36 -1.44 23.47
CA ALA A 158 -13.71 -0.91 22.28
C ALA A 158 -13.44 -2.03 21.25
N HIS A 159 -13.48 -1.67 19.96
CA HIS A 159 -13.34 -2.59 18.83
C HIS A 159 -14.56 -3.52 18.65
N ARG A 160 -15.74 -2.98 18.89
CA ARG A 160 -17.04 -3.52 18.52
C ARG A 160 -17.86 -2.39 17.87
N ALA A 161 -18.49 -2.68 16.75
CA ALA A 161 -19.08 -1.65 15.89
C ALA A 161 -20.16 -0.81 16.61
N LEU A 162 -21.10 -1.43 17.34
CA LEU A 162 -22.13 -0.66 18.04
C LEU A 162 -21.60 0.18 19.21
N PRO A 163 -20.77 -0.34 20.14
CA PRO A 163 -20.12 0.46 21.18
C PRO A 163 -19.31 1.65 20.66
N ASP A 164 -18.55 1.47 19.57
CA ASP A 164 -17.73 2.53 18.99
C ASP A 164 -18.59 3.57 18.24
N ALA A 165 -19.67 3.16 17.55
CA ALA A 165 -20.68 4.06 17.01
C ALA A 165 -21.39 4.87 18.12
N GLU A 166 -21.73 4.23 19.27
CA GLU A 166 -22.34 4.94 20.42
C GLU A 166 -21.39 5.97 21.04
N ALA A 167 -20.14 5.58 21.27
CA ALA A 167 -19.12 6.50 21.78
C ALA A 167 -18.91 7.67 20.82
N THR A 168 -18.86 7.39 19.51
CA THR A 168 -18.76 8.40 18.45
C THR A 168 -19.98 9.31 18.43
N ALA A 169 -21.20 8.79 18.63
CA ALA A 169 -22.43 9.58 18.72
C ALA A 169 -22.42 10.51 19.95
N HIS A 170 -22.00 10.01 21.11
CA HIS A 170 -21.86 10.85 22.31
C HIS A 170 -20.81 11.94 22.15
N VAL A 171 -19.65 11.64 21.56
CA VAL A 171 -18.62 12.63 21.22
C VAL A 171 -19.17 13.66 20.24
N LEU A 172 -19.86 13.23 19.19
CA LEU A 172 -20.53 14.14 18.24
C LEU A 172 -21.48 15.09 18.94
N ILE A 173 -22.39 14.58 19.78
CA ILE A 173 -23.35 15.41 20.53
C ILE A 173 -22.65 16.46 21.39
N LYS A 174 -21.54 16.10 22.06
CA LYS A 174 -20.74 17.07 22.85
C LYS A 174 -20.14 18.15 21.97
N MET A 175 -19.52 17.77 20.84
CA MET A 175 -18.96 18.71 19.88
C MET A 175 -20.02 19.63 19.27
N LEU A 176 -21.19 19.11 18.91
CA LEU A 176 -22.29 19.92 18.39
C LEU A 176 -22.83 20.93 19.45
N LYS A 177 -22.92 20.53 20.72
CA LYS A 177 -23.29 21.43 21.82
C LYS A 177 -22.25 22.54 22.02
N GLU A 178 -20.98 22.27 21.89
CA GLU A 178 -19.92 23.30 21.95
C GLU A 178 -20.00 24.28 20.77
N ILE A 179 -20.22 23.78 19.55
CA ILE A 179 -20.41 24.60 18.35
C ILE A 179 -21.64 25.50 18.53
N LYS A 180 -22.75 24.95 19.04
CA LYS A 180 -23.98 25.70 19.32
C LYS A 180 -23.75 26.86 20.32
N LYS A 181 -22.97 26.62 21.37
CA LYS A 181 -22.62 27.66 22.37
C LYS A 181 -21.82 28.81 21.76
N LYS A 182 -20.95 28.57 20.78
CA LYS A 182 -20.15 29.60 20.11
C LYS A 182 -20.97 30.45 19.13
N ASN A 183 -22.14 29.96 18.71
CA ASN A 183 -23.10 30.64 17.82
C ASN A 183 -22.51 31.12 16.47
N GLU A 184 -21.42 30.49 16.01
CA GLU A 184 -20.73 30.83 14.75
C GLU A 184 -21.30 30.05 13.56
N VAL A 185 -22.03 28.96 13.83
CA VAL A 185 -22.57 28.00 12.86
C VAL A 185 -24.05 27.78 13.15
N LYS A 186 -24.89 27.88 12.14
CA LYS A 186 -26.35 27.76 12.29
C LYS A 186 -26.92 26.60 11.46
N THR A 187 -26.48 26.43 10.24
CA THR A 187 -27.03 25.46 9.31
C THR A 187 -26.17 24.22 9.20
N LEU A 188 -26.75 23.10 8.72
CA LEU A 188 -26.02 21.89 8.43
C LEU A 188 -24.92 22.13 7.39
N LYS A 189 -25.18 22.96 6.37
CA LYS A 189 -24.19 23.34 5.35
C LYS A 189 -22.95 23.98 5.97
N GLU A 190 -23.15 24.90 6.92
CA GLU A 190 -22.05 25.55 7.63
C GLU A 190 -21.28 24.55 8.49
N LEU A 191 -21.96 23.66 9.23
CA LEU A 191 -21.35 22.60 10.00
C LEU A 191 -20.46 21.69 9.11
N LEU A 192 -21.01 21.21 7.99
CA LEU A 192 -20.26 20.37 7.06
C LEU A 192 -19.06 21.10 6.47
N SER A 193 -19.10 22.42 6.34
CA SER A 193 -17.96 23.21 5.88
C SER A 193 -16.80 23.26 6.88
N LEU A 194 -17.06 23.09 8.18
CA LEU A 194 -16.01 23.09 9.22
C LEU A 194 -15.05 21.90 9.08
N GLN A 195 -15.55 20.73 8.66
CA GLN A 195 -14.72 19.55 8.45
C GLN A 195 -13.90 19.61 7.16
N VAL A 196 -14.33 20.43 6.21
CA VAL A 196 -13.54 20.72 5.03
C VAL A 196 -12.41 21.62 5.53
N ILE A 197 -11.21 21.05 5.67
CA ILE A 197 -10.01 21.88 5.69
C ILE A 197 -10.18 22.74 4.45
N PRO A 198 -10.24 24.10 4.54
CA PRO A 198 -10.34 24.92 3.36
C PRO A 198 -9.31 24.37 2.41
N SER A 199 -9.76 23.75 1.32
CA SER A 199 -8.85 23.30 0.26
C SER A 199 -7.99 24.52 0.09
N GLN A 200 -6.65 24.38 0.10
CA GLN A 200 -5.68 25.47 0.08
C GLN A 200 -5.95 26.51 -1.04
N LYS A 201 -7.20 26.70 -1.39
CA LYS A 201 -7.69 27.63 -2.42
C LYS A 201 -7.33 29.08 -2.12
N GLU A 202 -6.92 29.41 -0.88
CA GLU A 202 -6.46 30.77 -0.56
C GLU A 202 -5.43 30.82 0.58
N SER A 203 -4.59 29.79 0.78
CA SER A 203 -3.34 30.06 1.47
C SER A 203 -2.56 31.01 0.56
N LYS A 204 -2.50 32.29 0.92
CA LYS A 204 -1.78 33.32 0.16
C LYS A 204 -0.40 32.79 -0.18
N LEU A 205 -0.22 32.37 -1.44
CA LEU A 205 1.06 31.93 -1.96
C LEU A 205 1.99 33.14 -1.89
N LYS A 206 3.00 33.08 -1.04
CA LYS A 206 4.02 34.15 -0.97
C LYS A 206 5.09 33.89 -2.02
N ILE A 207 4.75 34.14 -3.28
CA ILE A 207 5.66 33.97 -4.41
C ILE A 207 6.38 35.31 -4.64
N SER A 208 7.71 35.26 -4.68
CA SER A 208 8.53 36.41 -5.08
C SER A 208 8.25 36.80 -6.53
N LYS A 209 8.27 38.10 -6.85
CA LYS A 209 7.94 38.59 -8.21
C LYS A 209 8.70 37.85 -9.32
N HIS A 210 9.98 37.60 -9.12
CA HIS A 210 10.87 36.93 -10.10
C HIS A 210 10.58 35.43 -10.31
N LEU A 211 9.82 34.75 -9.41
CA LEU A 211 9.44 33.34 -9.55
C LEU A 211 7.96 33.16 -9.94
N LYS A 212 7.22 34.28 -10.07
CA LYS A 212 5.78 34.21 -10.29
C LYS A 212 5.43 33.54 -11.62
N GLU A 213 6.13 33.89 -12.68
CA GLU A 213 5.95 33.33 -14.01
C GLU A 213 6.33 31.85 -14.04
N ASP A 214 7.51 31.50 -13.50
CA ASP A 214 7.98 30.11 -13.42
C ASP A 214 6.97 29.20 -12.69
N VAL A 215 6.35 29.70 -11.58
CA VAL A 215 5.40 28.92 -10.79
C VAL A 215 4.03 28.83 -11.44
N LEU A 216 3.60 29.87 -12.15
CA LEU A 216 2.29 29.89 -12.82
C LEU A 216 2.26 29.08 -14.11
N SER A 217 3.40 28.95 -14.81
CA SER A 217 3.52 28.17 -16.04
C SER A 217 3.64 26.66 -15.83
N LEU A 218 3.74 26.19 -14.59
CA LEU A 218 3.89 24.76 -14.28
C LEU A 218 2.62 23.97 -14.62
N PRO A 219 2.75 22.88 -15.40
CA PRO A 219 1.61 22.03 -15.77
C PRO A 219 1.16 21.11 -14.64
N GLU A 220 -0.07 20.62 -14.70
CA GLU A 220 -0.59 19.55 -13.85
C GLU A 220 -0.22 18.16 -14.40
N ALA A 221 1.06 17.94 -14.66
CA ALA A 221 1.62 16.72 -15.21
C ALA A 221 2.70 16.14 -14.28
N PRO A 222 2.98 14.82 -14.35
CA PRO A 222 4.11 14.23 -13.64
C PRO A 222 5.43 14.73 -14.25
N GLY A 223 6.47 14.80 -13.43
CA GLY A 223 7.78 15.21 -13.91
C GLY A 223 8.78 15.54 -12.83
N VAL A 224 9.93 16.04 -13.29
CA VAL A 224 11.03 16.49 -12.44
C VAL A 224 11.15 18.01 -12.53
N TYR A 225 11.44 18.66 -11.41
CA TYR A 225 11.64 20.11 -11.34
C TYR A 225 12.98 20.44 -10.68
N TYR A 226 13.53 21.59 -11.11
CA TYR A 226 14.86 22.06 -10.73
C TYR A 226 14.77 23.46 -10.15
N PHE A 227 15.41 23.68 -9.01
CA PHE A 227 15.57 25.01 -8.42
C PHE A 227 17.00 25.50 -8.66
N PHE A 228 17.13 26.68 -9.24
CA PHE A 228 18.40 27.31 -9.56
C PHE A 228 18.66 28.53 -8.66
N ASN A 229 19.90 28.72 -8.25
CA ASN A 229 20.33 29.92 -7.53
C ASN A 229 20.68 31.09 -8.49
N SER A 230 21.14 32.21 -7.90
CA SER A 230 21.54 33.41 -8.67
C SER A 230 22.73 33.18 -9.62
N LYS A 231 23.55 32.15 -9.38
CA LYS A 231 24.69 31.77 -10.22
C LYS A 231 24.31 30.75 -11.31
N GLY A 232 23.02 30.46 -11.50
CA GLY A 232 22.55 29.46 -12.46
C GLY A 232 22.85 28.00 -12.06
N LYS A 233 23.32 27.74 -10.82
CA LYS A 233 23.60 26.39 -10.34
C LYS A 233 22.31 25.75 -9.80
N VAL A 234 22.06 24.46 -10.13
CA VAL A 234 20.97 23.68 -9.56
C VAL A 234 21.25 23.44 -8.06
N ILE A 235 20.32 23.87 -7.22
CA ILE A 235 20.43 23.73 -5.76
C ILE A 235 19.48 22.65 -5.21
N TYR A 236 18.44 22.28 -5.96
CA TYR A 236 17.50 21.22 -5.59
C TYR A 236 16.86 20.60 -6.82
N ILE A 237 16.64 19.30 -6.77
CA ILE A 237 15.88 18.52 -7.75
C ILE A 237 14.78 17.79 -6.99
N GLY A 238 13.58 17.71 -7.57
CA GLY A 238 12.48 16.95 -6.97
C GLY A 238 11.53 16.38 -8.01
N LYS A 239 10.88 15.28 -7.68
CA LYS A 239 9.82 14.67 -8.49
C LYS A 239 8.44 15.16 -8.08
N ALA A 240 7.49 15.06 -8.98
CA ALA A 240 6.09 15.34 -8.74
C ALA A 240 5.17 14.42 -9.54
N LYS A 241 4.01 14.05 -8.94
CA LYS A 241 2.83 13.54 -9.67
C LYS A 241 2.11 14.66 -10.43
N SER A 242 2.16 15.89 -9.87
CA SER A 242 1.70 17.12 -10.47
C SER A 242 2.70 18.21 -10.15
N LEU A 243 3.43 18.68 -11.16
CA LEU A 243 4.46 19.71 -11.05
C LEU A 243 3.89 20.98 -10.42
N SER A 244 2.74 21.44 -10.91
CA SER A 244 2.05 22.64 -10.41
C SER A 244 1.73 22.53 -8.91
N LYS A 245 1.04 21.47 -8.48
CA LYS A 245 0.64 21.28 -7.07
C LYS A 245 1.87 21.15 -6.17
N ARG A 246 2.86 20.36 -6.58
CA ARG A 246 4.07 20.10 -5.80
C ARG A 246 4.92 21.33 -5.61
N VAL A 247 5.22 22.07 -6.67
CA VAL A 247 6.08 23.27 -6.58
C VAL A 247 5.36 24.39 -5.83
N ARG A 248 4.05 24.60 -6.05
CA ARG A 248 3.28 25.59 -5.29
C ARG A 248 3.29 25.31 -3.79
N SER A 249 3.36 24.04 -3.36
CA SER A 249 3.40 23.69 -1.93
C SER A 249 4.60 24.28 -1.17
N TYR A 250 5.71 24.57 -1.84
CA TYR A 250 6.87 25.23 -1.22
C TYR A 250 6.65 26.71 -0.89
N PHE A 251 5.69 27.36 -1.54
CA PHE A 251 5.36 28.77 -1.36
C PHE A 251 4.22 29.02 -0.37
N LEU A 252 3.69 27.94 0.23
CA LEU A 252 2.67 28.04 1.25
C LEU A 252 3.25 28.68 2.54
N LEU A 253 2.45 29.44 3.26
CA LEU A 253 2.83 29.98 4.58
C LEU A 253 3.17 28.86 5.57
N THR A 254 2.52 27.70 5.45
CA THR A 254 2.72 26.49 6.25
C THR A 254 3.95 25.66 5.85
N ALA A 255 4.64 26.01 4.75
CA ALA A 255 5.80 25.26 4.28
C ALA A 255 6.89 25.16 5.37
N PRO A 256 7.58 24.00 5.52
CA PRO A 256 8.63 23.78 6.51
C PRO A 256 9.75 24.81 6.42
N ARG A 257 10.40 25.13 7.56
CA ARG A 257 11.50 26.12 7.63
C ARG A 257 12.64 25.82 6.63
N LYS A 258 12.93 24.53 6.40
CA LYS A 258 13.94 24.07 5.44
C LYS A 258 13.57 24.44 4.00
N ALA A 259 12.32 24.20 3.61
CA ALA A 259 11.77 24.58 2.31
C ALA A 259 11.81 26.11 2.10
N LYS A 260 11.41 26.88 3.10
CA LYS A 260 11.46 28.36 3.05
C LYS A 260 12.89 28.89 2.87
N ARG A 261 13.89 28.27 3.53
CA ARG A 261 15.30 28.63 3.33
C ARG A 261 15.79 28.33 1.91
N MET A 262 15.40 27.19 1.35
CA MET A 262 15.71 26.81 -0.02
C MET A 262 15.10 27.79 -1.03
N ILE A 263 13.80 28.10 -0.90
CA ILE A 263 13.09 29.05 -1.77
C ILE A 263 13.72 30.45 -1.74
N LYS A 264 14.20 30.94 -0.59
CA LYS A 264 14.93 32.22 -0.50
C LYS A 264 16.17 32.28 -1.40
N GLN A 265 16.82 31.14 -1.65
CA GLN A 265 18.01 31.01 -2.50
C GLN A 265 17.65 30.76 -3.97
N THR A 266 16.39 30.37 -4.25
CA THR A 266 15.92 30.08 -5.61
C THR A 266 15.71 31.36 -6.39
N ARG A 267 16.18 31.40 -7.65
CA ARG A 267 16.02 32.51 -8.60
C ARG A 267 15.30 32.10 -9.87
N ARG A 268 15.30 30.83 -10.20
CA ARG A 268 14.64 30.28 -11.38
C ARG A 268 14.16 28.85 -11.10
N ILE A 269 13.05 28.45 -11.71
CA ILE A 269 12.51 27.09 -11.67
C ILE A 269 12.39 26.60 -13.10
N LYS A 270 12.90 25.37 -13.35
CA LYS A 270 12.68 24.66 -14.60
C LYS A 270 12.05 23.31 -14.29
N TYR A 271 11.46 22.70 -15.30
CA TYR A 271 10.84 21.37 -15.17
C TYR A 271 10.98 20.58 -16.46
N GLU A 272 10.82 19.27 -16.32
CA GLU A 272 10.70 18.31 -17.41
C GLU A 272 9.49 17.43 -17.13
N ILE A 273 8.59 17.30 -18.10
CA ILE A 273 7.40 16.44 -18.02
C ILE A 273 7.84 15.01 -18.32
N THR A 274 7.29 14.05 -17.55
CA THR A 274 7.43 12.61 -17.79
C THR A 274 6.06 11.99 -18.07
N ASN A 275 6.03 10.79 -18.65
CA ASN A 275 4.78 10.09 -18.95
C ASN A 275 4.12 9.56 -17.67
N SER A 276 4.92 9.17 -16.65
CA SER A 276 4.45 8.60 -15.40
C SER A 276 5.19 9.13 -14.18
N GLU A 277 4.63 8.87 -12.98
CA GLU A 277 5.34 9.09 -11.72
C GLU A 277 6.59 8.20 -11.61
N LEU A 278 6.56 7.00 -12.18
CA LEU A 278 7.70 6.07 -12.14
C LEU A 278 8.91 6.68 -12.84
N THR A 279 8.72 7.19 -14.07
CA THR A 279 9.80 7.85 -14.82
C THR A 279 10.28 9.12 -14.13
N ALA A 280 9.39 9.87 -13.45
CA ALA A 280 9.80 11.02 -12.65
C ALA A 280 10.68 10.60 -11.46
N LEU A 281 10.37 9.48 -10.78
CA LEU A 281 11.17 8.92 -9.67
C LEU A 281 12.56 8.49 -10.13
N LEU A 282 12.64 7.79 -11.26
CA LEU A 282 13.90 7.33 -11.85
C LEU A 282 14.78 8.51 -12.27
N SER A 283 14.18 9.49 -12.96
CA SER A 283 14.89 10.71 -13.37
C SER A 283 15.40 11.52 -12.17
N GLU A 284 14.60 11.68 -11.13
CA GLU A 284 15.03 12.35 -9.87
C GLU A 284 16.25 11.66 -9.28
N ALA A 285 16.20 10.33 -9.13
CA ALA A 285 17.28 9.55 -8.50
C ALA A 285 18.60 9.65 -9.29
N GLU A 286 18.55 9.57 -10.60
CA GLU A 286 19.71 9.68 -11.48
C GLU A 286 20.28 11.11 -11.50
N LEU A 287 19.43 12.11 -11.67
CA LEU A 287 19.82 13.50 -11.72
C LEU A 287 20.41 14.02 -10.41
N ILE A 288 19.91 13.57 -9.25
CA ILE A 288 20.47 13.92 -7.95
C ILE A 288 21.90 13.41 -7.83
N LYS A 289 22.19 12.19 -8.29
CA LYS A 289 23.56 11.64 -8.26
C LYS A 289 24.49 12.38 -9.22
N LYS A 290 24.03 12.60 -10.44
CA LYS A 290 24.81 13.27 -11.51
C LYS A 290 25.15 14.72 -11.16
N ILE A 291 24.18 15.48 -10.60
CA ILE A 291 24.31 16.92 -10.36
C ILE A 291 24.74 17.22 -8.91
N ASN A 292 24.44 16.32 -7.97
CA ASN A 292 24.72 16.45 -6.53
C ASN A 292 24.27 17.79 -5.92
N PRO A 293 22.96 18.15 -5.99
CA PRO A 293 22.47 19.45 -5.55
C PRO A 293 22.62 19.61 -4.04
N ARG A 294 22.88 20.87 -3.60
CA ARG A 294 23.18 21.17 -2.18
C ARG A 294 22.03 20.82 -1.22
N HIS A 295 20.77 21.00 -1.64
CA HIS A 295 19.59 20.82 -0.78
C HIS A 295 18.97 19.43 -0.88
N ASN A 296 19.45 18.53 -1.76
CA ASN A 296 19.13 17.12 -1.72
C ASN A 296 20.04 16.42 -0.71
N TYR A 297 19.48 15.65 0.21
CA TYR A 297 20.23 14.90 1.23
C TYR A 297 20.11 13.39 1.01
N GLN A 298 18.99 12.97 0.45
CA GLN A 298 18.74 11.57 0.06
C GLN A 298 19.12 11.36 -1.42
N LEU A 299 19.24 10.10 -1.83
CA LEU A 299 19.53 9.66 -3.20
C LEU A 299 20.92 10.09 -3.75
N LYS A 300 21.79 10.65 -2.95
CA LYS A 300 23.16 11.02 -3.37
C LYS A 300 24.09 9.83 -3.54
N HIS A 301 23.83 8.76 -2.80
CA HIS A 301 24.60 7.52 -2.82
C HIS A 301 23.69 6.34 -3.09
N TYR A 302 24.25 5.27 -3.62
CA TYR A 302 23.53 4.02 -3.78
C TYR A 302 23.29 3.40 -2.41
N GLY A 303 22.04 3.02 -2.13
CA GLY A 303 21.67 2.40 -0.86
C GLY A 303 21.98 0.90 -0.83
N ASN A 304 22.03 0.33 0.37
CA ASN A 304 22.17 -1.11 0.54
C ASN A 304 21.04 -1.88 -0.16
N LYS A 305 21.37 -3.06 -0.65
CA LYS A 305 20.50 -3.99 -1.37
C LYS A 305 20.71 -5.37 -0.79
N TYR A 306 19.64 -6.10 -0.60
CA TYR A 306 19.67 -7.45 -0.06
C TYR A 306 18.79 -8.35 -0.92
N PHE A 307 19.26 -9.58 -1.12
CA PHE A 307 18.60 -10.62 -1.90
C PHE A 307 18.49 -11.88 -1.06
N LEU A 308 17.48 -12.68 -1.30
CA LEU A 308 17.51 -14.09 -0.95
C LEU A 308 18.25 -14.81 -2.08
N ARG A 309 19.25 -15.59 -1.75
CA ARG A 309 20.05 -16.38 -2.69
C ARG A 309 19.79 -17.85 -2.46
N ILE A 310 19.38 -18.56 -3.49
CA ILE A 310 19.26 -20.02 -3.50
C ILE A 310 20.49 -20.59 -4.19
N ASN A 311 21.19 -21.48 -3.51
CA ASN A 311 22.49 -22.02 -3.89
C ASN A 311 22.34 -23.19 -4.88
N GLN A 312 21.95 -22.91 -6.12
CA GLN A 312 21.66 -23.92 -7.15
C GLN A 312 22.90 -24.75 -7.58
N THR A 313 24.10 -24.28 -7.30
CA THR A 313 25.34 -24.99 -7.61
C THR A 313 25.59 -26.20 -6.69
N GLN A 314 24.79 -26.35 -5.63
CA GLN A 314 24.88 -27.46 -4.69
C GLN A 314 23.84 -28.54 -5.03
N GLN A 315 24.17 -29.80 -4.77
CA GLN A 315 23.24 -30.92 -4.97
C GLN A 315 21.96 -30.77 -4.14
N PHE A 316 22.07 -30.19 -2.94
CA PHE A 316 20.96 -29.87 -2.07
C PHE A 316 21.03 -28.38 -1.76
N PRO A 317 20.37 -27.52 -2.58
CA PRO A 317 20.44 -26.08 -2.44
C PRO A 317 20.00 -25.58 -1.07
N ASP A 318 20.77 -24.69 -0.48
CA ASP A 318 20.41 -23.93 0.71
C ASP A 318 19.97 -22.51 0.33
N ILE A 319 19.36 -21.81 1.27
CA ILE A 319 18.93 -20.43 1.10
C ILE A 319 19.76 -19.55 2.03
N GLY A 320 20.17 -18.39 1.53
CA GLY A 320 20.90 -17.39 2.28
C GLY A 320 20.50 -15.97 1.93
N ILE A 321 20.97 -15.01 2.74
CA ILE A 321 20.82 -13.59 2.44
C ILE A 321 22.14 -13.08 1.86
N SER A 322 22.08 -12.48 0.66
CA SER A 322 23.22 -11.85 -0.01
C SER A 322 23.01 -10.33 -0.13
N ASN A 323 24.08 -9.57 -0.01
CA ASN A 323 24.13 -8.15 -0.38
C ASN A 323 24.84 -7.92 -1.73
N LYS A 324 25.27 -9.00 -2.37
CA LYS A 324 25.88 -9.00 -3.70
C LYS A 324 24.94 -9.71 -4.68
N PHE A 325 24.93 -9.23 -5.89
CA PHE A 325 24.25 -9.82 -7.03
C PHE A 325 25.32 -10.31 -8.01
N ASP A 326 25.19 -11.54 -8.50
CA ASP A 326 26.14 -12.13 -9.42
C ASP A 326 25.48 -13.11 -10.38
N PHE A 327 26.14 -13.47 -11.49
CA PHE A 327 25.80 -14.57 -12.39
C PHE A 327 26.64 -15.81 -12.06
N ASP A 328 26.59 -16.22 -10.80
CA ASP A 328 27.38 -17.32 -10.23
C ASP A 328 26.68 -18.69 -10.32
N GLY A 329 25.63 -18.80 -11.13
CA GLY A 329 24.81 -20.00 -11.28
C GLY A 329 23.79 -20.21 -10.16
N ASN A 330 23.63 -19.25 -9.27
CA ASN A 330 22.64 -19.25 -8.19
C ASN A 330 21.46 -18.34 -8.53
N ASP A 331 20.34 -18.54 -7.83
CA ASP A 331 19.13 -17.75 -8.04
C ASP A 331 19.00 -16.65 -6.99
N TYR A 332 18.68 -15.45 -7.45
CA TYR A 332 18.51 -14.28 -6.60
C TYR A 332 17.06 -13.80 -6.63
N PHE A 333 16.46 -13.60 -5.44
CA PHE A 333 15.07 -13.18 -5.27
C PHE A 333 14.96 -11.88 -4.50
N GLY A 334 13.91 -11.13 -4.82
CA GLY A 334 13.58 -9.87 -4.17
C GLY A 334 14.37 -8.71 -4.74
N LEU A 335 14.45 -7.71 -4.06
CA LEU A 335 15.41 -6.65 -3.81
C LEU A 335 14.91 -5.96 -2.54
N PHE A 336 15.45 -6.35 -1.42
CA PHE A 336 15.02 -5.85 -0.13
C PHE A 336 15.79 -4.58 0.23
N VAL A 337 15.04 -3.55 0.66
CA VAL A 337 15.61 -2.24 1.02
C VAL A 337 16.44 -2.31 2.31
N THR A 338 16.09 -3.21 3.22
CA THR A 338 16.79 -3.42 4.50
C THR A 338 17.04 -4.90 4.74
N LYS A 339 18.13 -5.19 5.47
CA LYS A 339 18.47 -6.56 5.88
C LYS A 339 17.33 -7.21 6.66
N LYS A 340 16.72 -6.45 7.59
CA LYS A 340 15.58 -6.92 8.39
C LYS A 340 14.41 -7.42 7.54
N LYS A 341 14.13 -6.78 6.40
CA LYS A 341 13.06 -7.26 5.49
C LYS A 341 13.42 -8.57 4.79
N ALA A 342 14.69 -8.75 4.41
CA ALA A 342 15.17 -10.01 3.87
C ALA A 342 15.15 -11.12 4.95
N GLU A 343 15.58 -10.80 6.17
CA GLU A 343 15.57 -11.71 7.32
C GLU A 343 14.15 -12.23 7.64
N ILE A 344 13.13 -11.36 7.62
CA ILE A 344 11.74 -11.78 7.85
C ILE A 344 11.30 -12.84 6.83
N VAL A 345 11.59 -12.67 5.54
CA VAL A 345 11.20 -13.63 4.51
C VAL A 345 12.05 -14.90 4.59
N PHE A 346 13.34 -14.77 4.89
CA PHE A 346 14.25 -15.88 5.12
C PHE A 346 13.81 -16.77 6.30
N GLU A 347 13.50 -16.17 7.45
CA GLU A 347 12.97 -16.89 8.61
C GLU A 347 11.62 -17.56 8.33
N LEU A 348 10.76 -16.88 7.55
CA LEU A 348 9.50 -17.45 7.12
C LEU A 348 9.71 -18.72 6.31
N ILE A 349 10.61 -18.70 5.35
CA ILE A 349 10.91 -19.87 4.53
C ILE A 349 11.45 -21.01 5.40
N ASN A 350 12.39 -20.74 6.27
CA ASN A 350 12.98 -21.75 7.16
C ASN A 350 11.94 -22.37 8.14
N LYS A 351 10.90 -21.62 8.52
CA LYS A 351 9.82 -22.15 9.38
C LYS A 351 8.74 -22.91 8.60
N ALA A 352 8.49 -22.50 7.35
CA ALA A 352 7.41 -23.05 6.54
C ALA A 352 7.81 -24.29 5.73
N PHE A 353 9.08 -24.38 5.36
CA PHE A 353 9.62 -25.45 4.51
C PHE A 353 10.70 -26.25 5.22
N THR A 354 10.95 -27.46 4.74
CA THR A 354 11.85 -28.41 5.39
C THR A 354 13.19 -28.54 4.66
N LEU A 355 13.70 -27.42 4.16
CA LEU A 355 15.03 -27.38 3.54
C LEU A 355 16.14 -27.42 4.60
N ARG A 356 17.39 -27.69 4.17
CA ARG A 356 18.54 -27.62 5.06
C ARG A 356 18.90 -26.18 5.41
N GLU A 357 19.27 -25.95 6.67
CA GLU A 357 19.76 -24.66 7.17
C GLU A 357 21.26 -24.73 7.57
N CYS A 358 21.86 -25.93 7.49
CA CYS A 358 23.24 -26.15 7.92
C CYS A 358 24.26 -25.65 6.89
N SER A 359 25.45 -25.29 7.36
CA SER A 359 26.57 -24.95 6.51
C SER A 359 27.06 -26.18 5.71
N GLU A 360 27.78 -25.94 4.60
CA GLU A 360 28.35 -27.02 3.80
C GLU A 360 29.28 -27.92 4.60
N GLN A 361 30.06 -27.34 5.51
CA GLN A 361 30.96 -28.09 6.41
C GLN A 361 30.19 -29.03 7.36
N GLU A 362 29.03 -28.62 7.81
CA GLU A 362 28.17 -29.50 8.64
C GLU A 362 27.44 -30.52 7.83
N PHE A 363 26.97 -30.16 6.63
CA PHE A 363 26.35 -31.09 5.69
C PHE A 363 27.24 -32.26 5.35
N LEU A 364 28.52 -32.03 5.07
CA LEU A 364 29.52 -33.07 4.71
C LEU A 364 29.82 -34.05 5.86
N LYS A 365 29.44 -33.75 7.10
CA LYS A 365 29.58 -34.71 8.20
C LYS A 365 28.64 -35.91 8.12
N ASN A 366 27.65 -35.88 7.24
CA ASN A 366 26.64 -36.93 7.02
C ASN A 366 25.98 -37.42 8.33
N LYS A 367 25.73 -36.53 9.25
CA LYS A 367 25.09 -36.83 10.56
C LYS A 367 23.75 -36.10 10.68
N ARG A 368 22.74 -36.82 11.15
CA ARG A 368 21.45 -36.25 11.51
C ARG A 368 21.63 -35.16 12.54
N CYS A 369 21.05 -33.99 12.30
CA CYS A 369 21.14 -32.83 13.17
C CYS A 369 19.82 -32.59 13.91
N PHE A 370 19.82 -31.72 14.90
CA PHE A 370 18.64 -31.36 15.68
C PHE A 370 17.45 -30.91 14.82
N LEU A 371 17.68 -30.15 13.72
CA LEU A 371 16.59 -29.72 12.85
C LEU A 371 15.91 -30.90 12.14
N ALA A 372 16.66 -31.96 11.84
CA ALA A 372 16.10 -33.17 11.26
C ALA A 372 15.32 -33.99 12.32
N GLU A 373 15.75 -33.98 13.59
CA GLU A 373 15.03 -34.64 14.69
C GLU A 373 13.67 -34.00 14.99
N ILE A 374 13.58 -32.67 14.86
CA ILE A 374 12.33 -31.93 15.03
C ILE A 374 11.53 -31.75 13.73
N GLU A 375 11.85 -32.51 12.70
CA GLU A 375 11.15 -32.52 11.39
C GLU A 375 11.16 -31.13 10.66
N ARG A 376 12.15 -30.30 10.91
CA ARG A 376 12.38 -29.04 10.21
C ARG A 376 13.35 -29.14 9.05
N CYS A 377 13.97 -30.29 8.83
CA CYS A 377 14.86 -30.58 7.72
C CYS A 377 14.62 -32.01 7.24
N LEU A 378 14.60 -32.21 5.92
CA LEU A 378 14.45 -33.55 5.29
C LEU A 378 15.69 -34.45 5.48
N ALA A 379 16.70 -33.99 6.20
CA ALA A 379 17.97 -34.71 6.43
C ALA A 379 18.65 -35.21 5.13
N PRO A 380 18.83 -34.39 4.10
CA PRO A 380 19.42 -34.83 2.83
C PRO A 380 20.87 -35.28 2.98
N CYS A 381 21.55 -34.86 4.04
CA CYS A 381 22.89 -35.34 4.38
C CYS A 381 22.93 -36.83 4.71
N GLU A 382 21.87 -37.40 5.31
CA GLU A 382 21.76 -38.80 5.70
C GLU A 382 21.00 -39.60 4.66
N LEU A 383 19.80 -39.12 4.29
CA LEU A 383 18.85 -39.87 3.47
C LEU A 383 19.15 -39.80 1.96
N LYS A 384 19.94 -38.83 1.51
CA LYS A 384 20.24 -38.53 0.10
C LYS A 384 19.00 -38.53 -0.82
N ALA A 385 17.84 -38.21 -0.27
CA ALA A 385 16.56 -38.22 -0.96
C ALA A 385 16.41 -36.95 -1.83
N THR A 386 16.99 -37.01 -3.04
CA THR A 386 17.06 -35.85 -3.95
C THR A 386 15.67 -35.44 -4.44
N GLU A 387 14.80 -36.39 -4.74
CA GLU A 387 13.48 -36.14 -5.32
C GLU A 387 12.57 -35.34 -4.34
N SER A 388 12.42 -35.83 -3.11
CA SER A 388 11.62 -35.16 -2.10
C SER A 388 12.18 -33.78 -1.69
N TYR A 389 13.50 -33.62 -1.74
CA TYR A 389 14.15 -32.35 -1.49
C TYR A 389 13.85 -31.34 -2.61
N ASN A 390 13.91 -31.78 -3.87
CA ASN A 390 13.60 -30.95 -5.02
C ASN A 390 12.12 -30.55 -5.07
N GLU A 391 11.21 -31.44 -4.68
CA GLU A 391 9.80 -31.09 -4.53
C GLU A 391 9.57 -30.00 -3.49
N GLU A 392 10.26 -30.09 -2.36
CA GLU A 392 10.16 -29.07 -1.30
C GLU A 392 10.81 -27.74 -1.74
N LEU A 393 11.92 -27.80 -2.46
CA LEU A 393 12.56 -26.64 -3.05
C LEU A 393 11.64 -25.95 -4.09
N ASN A 394 10.96 -26.72 -4.93
CA ASN A 394 10.00 -26.17 -5.90
C ASN A 394 8.87 -25.42 -5.21
N LYS A 395 8.35 -25.88 -4.07
CA LYS A 395 7.35 -25.15 -3.27
C LYS A 395 7.88 -23.82 -2.73
N VAL A 396 9.18 -23.73 -2.42
CA VAL A 396 9.83 -22.46 -2.06
C VAL A 396 9.84 -21.51 -3.26
N TYR A 397 10.14 -22.01 -4.46
CA TYR A 397 10.05 -21.18 -5.68
C TYR A 397 8.63 -20.68 -5.93
N GLU A 398 7.63 -21.55 -5.82
CA GLU A 398 6.21 -21.17 -5.93
C GLU A 398 5.84 -20.08 -4.91
N PHE A 399 6.29 -20.23 -3.66
CA PHE A 399 6.11 -19.20 -2.63
C PHE A 399 6.76 -17.88 -3.02
N LEU A 400 8.01 -17.89 -3.50
CA LEU A 400 8.73 -16.69 -3.93
C LEU A 400 8.10 -16.03 -5.17
N TYR A 401 7.43 -16.82 -6.03
CA TYR A 401 6.64 -16.33 -7.16
C TYR A 401 5.22 -15.88 -6.76
N GLY A 402 4.83 -16.07 -5.50
CA GLY A 402 3.53 -15.66 -4.96
C GLY A 402 2.40 -16.66 -5.17
N GLN A 403 2.71 -17.88 -5.52
CA GLN A 403 1.78 -19.00 -5.61
C GLN A 403 1.73 -19.70 -4.25
N ASN A 404 0.89 -19.23 -3.35
CA ASN A 404 0.93 -19.64 -1.94
C ASN A 404 -0.20 -20.57 -1.51
N GLN A 405 -1.11 -20.94 -2.42
CA GLN A 405 -2.32 -21.66 -2.05
C GLN A 405 -1.99 -23.04 -1.43
N ASP A 406 -1.08 -23.80 -2.02
CA ASP A 406 -0.71 -25.13 -1.54
C ASP A 406 0.02 -25.06 -0.20
N LEU A 407 0.91 -24.09 -0.03
CA LEU A 407 1.57 -23.84 1.24
C LEU A 407 0.57 -23.49 2.35
N LEU A 408 -0.38 -22.59 2.06
CA LEU A 408 -1.41 -22.20 3.02
C LEU A 408 -2.30 -23.39 3.39
N ASN A 409 -2.73 -24.19 2.42
CA ASN A 409 -3.51 -25.41 2.66
C ASN A 409 -2.74 -26.41 3.53
N ARG A 410 -1.45 -26.64 3.27
CA ARG A 410 -0.59 -27.51 4.08
C ARG A 410 -0.47 -27.01 5.52
N LEU A 411 -0.26 -25.74 5.72
CA LEU A 411 -0.14 -25.14 7.05
C LEU A 411 -1.49 -25.17 7.80
N LEU A 412 -2.60 -24.89 7.13
CA LEU A 412 -3.94 -25.00 7.70
C LEU A 412 -4.24 -26.43 8.16
N ASN A 413 -3.93 -27.44 7.34
CA ASN A 413 -4.10 -28.84 7.71
C ASN A 413 -3.22 -29.23 8.91
N LYS A 414 -1.98 -28.74 8.96
CA LYS A 414 -1.06 -28.98 10.09
C LYS A 414 -1.53 -28.28 11.35
N MET A 415 -2.05 -27.07 11.24
CA MET A 415 -2.67 -26.34 12.37
C MET A 415 -3.86 -27.09 12.93
N LYS A 416 -4.78 -27.56 12.08
CA LYS A 416 -5.94 -28.37 12.45
C LYS A 416 -5.52 -29.66 13.15
N PHE A 417 -4.55 -30.40 12.60
CA PHE A 417 -4.00 -31.62 13.20
C PHE A 417 -3.46 -31.41 14.61
N TYR A 418 -2.76 -30.31 14.88
CA TYR A 418 -2.28 -30.01 16.23
C TYR A 418 -3.40 -29.55 17.17
N SER A 419 -4.38 -28.80 16.68
CA SER A 419 -5.54 -28.36 17.43
C SER A 419 -6.39 -29.54 17.90
N GLU A 420 -6.69 -30.50 17.02
CA GLU A 420 -7.44 -31.72 17.34
C GLU A 420 -6.74 -32.58 18.43
N ARG A 421 -5.40 -32.48 18.50
CA ARG A 421 -4.58 -33.17 19.53
C ARG A 421 -4.30 -32.30 20.77
N GLN A 422 -5.02 -31.19 20.92
CA GLN A 422 -4.89 -30.24 22.03
C GLN A 422 -3.48 -29.67 22.22
N LYS A 423 -2.65 -29.67 21.14
CA LYS A 423 -1.32 -29.05 21.11
C LYS A 423 -1.43 -27.61 20.67
N TYR A 424 -2.14 -26.80 21.48
CA TYR A 424 -2.52 -25.43 21.11
C TYR A 424 -1.34 -24.48 20.88
N GLU A 425 -0.21 -24.64 21.60
CA GLU A 425 1.00 -23.85 21.35
C GLU A 425 1.53 -24.05 19.93
N LYS A 426 1.64 -25.32 19.49
CA LYS A 426 2.09 -25.64 18.12
C LYS A 426 1.09 -25.16 17.05
N ALA A 427 -0.20 -25.27 17.33
CA ALA A 427 -1.22 -24.73 16.44
C ALA A 427 -1.13 -23.20 16.35
N GLY A 428 -0.88 -22.51 17.47
CA GLY A 428 -0.66 -21.06 17.53
C GLY A 428 0.56 -20.59 16.74
N GLU A 429 1.70 -21.32 16.84
CA GLU A 429 2.90 -21.02 16.06
C GLU A 429 2.65 -21.10 14.54
N ILE A 430 1.93 -22.15 14.09
CA ILE A 430 1.59 -22.30 12.66
C ILE A 430 0.64 -21.20 12.21
N LYS A 431 -0.28 -20.78 13.06
CA LYS A 431 -1.19 -19.68 12.77
C LYS A 431 -0.45 -18.36 12.58
N LEU A 432 0.48 -18.01 13.46
CA LEU A 432 1.35 -16.84 13.28
C LEU A 432 2.13 -16.90 11.96
N LEU A 433 2.55 -18.09 11.55
CA LEU A 433 3.23 -18.31 10.28
C LEU A 433 2.30 -18.05 9.09
N ILE A 434 1.05 -18.53 9.13
CA ILE A 434 0.04 -18.26 8.10
C ILE A 434 -0.22 -16.75 7.98
N ASP A 435 -0.42 -16.06 9.10
CA ASP A 435 -0.65 -14.61 9.11
C ASP A 435 0.54 -13.83 8.51
N LEU A 436 1.76 -14.27 8.84
CA LEU A 436 2.97 -13.69 8.29
C LEU A 436 3.05 -13.91 6.77
N ILE A 437 2.74 -15.12 6.27
CA ILE A 437 2.67 -15.42 4.84
C ILE A 437 1.66 -14.50 4.16
N LEU A 438 0.44 -14.42 4.65
CA LEU A 438 -0.60 -13.57 4.08
C LEU A 438 -0.20 -12.10 4.03
N SER A 439 0.48 -11.60 5.07
CA SER A 439 0.98 -10.22 5.13
C SER A 439 2.13 -9.93 4.15
N GLN A 440 2.93 -10.95 3.79
CA GLN A 440 4.10 -10.79 2.90
C GLN A 440 3.79 -11.14 1.44
N THR A 441 2.80 -12.00 1.16
CA THR A 441 2.45 -12.47 -0.20
C THR A 441 2.28 -11.33 -1.20
N HIS A 442 1.70 -10.21 -0.77
CA HIS A 442 1.53 -9.04 -1.63
C HIS A 442 2.82 -8.27 -1.89
N LYS A 443 3.90 -8.53 -1.17
CA LYS A 443 5.14 -7.76 -1.25
C LYS A 443 6.26 -8.48 -2.00
N THR A 444 6.22 -9.81 -2.08
CA THR A 444 7.32 -10.62 -2.63
C THR A 444 7.12 -11.00 -4.10
N SER A 445 5.91 -11.16 -4.58
CA SER A 445 5.60 -11.75 -5.89
C SER A 445 5.32 -10.71 -6.98
N ILE A 446 6.35 -10.02 -7.45
CA ILE A 446 6.23 -9.16 -8.64
C ILE A 446 6.75 -9.88 -9.86
N LEU A 447 7.81 -10.65 -9.69
CA LEU A 447 8.44 -11.45 -10.73
C LEU A 447 8.09 -12.91 -10.55
N LYS A 448 7.83 -13.60 -11.66
CA LYS A 448 7.63 -15.05 -11.73
C LYS A 448 8.93 -15.80 -12.05
N GLU A 449 10.06 -15.15 -11.86
CA GLU A 449 11.40 -15.64 -12.13
C GLU A 449 12.40 -15.01 -11.16
N PRO A 450 13.56 -15.66 -10.88
CA PRO A 450 14.66 -15.02 -10.18
C PRO A 450 15.09 -13.73 -10.88
N VAL A 451 15.57 -12.76 -10.13
CA VAL A 451 15.93 -11.44 -10.67
C VAL A 451 17.06 -11.52 -11.71
N ASN A 452 17.99 -12.46 -11.52
CA ASN A 452 19.13 -12.67 -12.41
C ASN A 452 18.81 -13.44 -13.71
N SER A 453 17.60 -13.99 -13.82
CA SER A 453 17.13 -14.67 -15.04
C SER A 453 15.86 -14.04 -15.61
N ALA A 454 15.26 -13.08 -14.90
CA ALA A 454 14.01 -12.47 -15.32
C ALA A 454 14.19 -11.56 -16.54
N ASN A 455 13.40 -11.86 -17.58
CA ASN A 455 13.33 -11.10 -18.82
C ASN A 455 11.90 -10.63 -19.03
N VAL A 456 11.60 -9.40 -18.61
CA VAL A 456 10.22 -8.90 -18.52
C VAL A 456 10.10 -7.46 -19.01
N LEU A 457 9.07 -7.21 -19.80
CA LEU A 457 8.65 -5.87 -20.21
C LEU A 457 7.47 -5.42 -19.33
N PHE A 458 7.64 -4.33 -18.60
CA PHE A 458 6.58 -3.66 -17.86
C PHE A 458 6.00 -2.52 -18.70
N GLN A 459 4.70 -2.57 -18.94
CA GLN A 459 3.93 -1.47 -19.48
C GLN A 459 3.29 -0.71 -18.29
N VAL A 460 3.64 0.56 -18.15
CA VAL A 460 3.15 1.45 -17.09
C VAL A 460 2.26 2.50 -17.72
N SER A 461 0.95 2.42 -17.49
CA SER A 461 -0.03 3.34 -18.09
C SER A 461 -0.55 4.32 -17.05
N GLU A 462 -0.40 5.61 -17.32
CA GLU A 462 -0.95 6.73 -16.55
C GLU A 462 -1.62 7.74 -17.48
N LYS A 463 -2.37 8.69 -16.91
CA LYS A 463 -3.15 9.70 -17.65
C LYS A 463 -2.35 10.48 -18.72
N PHE A 464 -1.04 10.66 -18.50
CA PHE A 464 -0.19 11.49 -19.36
C PHE A 464 0.64 10.70 -20.38
N GLY A 465 0.56 9.38 -20.35
CA GLY A 465 1.25 8.51 -21.30
C GLY A 465 1.53 7.13 -20.73
N THR A 466 2.17 6.32 -21.57
CA THR A 466 2.60 4.96 -21.22
C THR A 466 4.12 4.89 -21.30
N ASP A 467 4.73 4.37 -20.23
CA ASP A 467 6.15 4.02 -20.20
C ASP A 467 6.35 2.53 -20.43
N TYR A 468 7.39 2.16 -21.12
CA TYR A 468 7.84 0.79 -21.29
C TYR A 468 9.19 0.62 -20.62
N VAL A 469 9.21 -0.26 -19.62
CA VAL A 469 10.40 -0.57 -18.83
C VAL A 469 10.77 -2.03 -19.07
N LEU A 470 11.87 -2.25 -19.73
CA LEU A 470 12.42 -3.57 -20.03
C LEU A 470 13.45 -3.94 -18.96
N MET A 471 13.28 -5.08 -18.33
CA MET A 471 14.26 -5.69 -17.46
C MET A 471 14.79 -6.96 -18.12
N ILE A 472 16.08 -7.04 -18.33
CA ILE A 472 16.80 -8.22 -18.81
C ILE A 472 17.86 -8.56 -17.78
N GLU A 473 17.67 -9.66 -17.05
CA GLU A 473 18.64 -10.22 -16.11
C GLU A 473 19.22 -9.17 -15.14
N GLY A 474 18.33 -8.35 -14.59
CA GLY A 474 18.67 -7.27 -13.64
C GLY A 474 19.11 -5.96 -14.28
N LYS A 475 19.33 -5.88 -15.59
CA LYS A 475 19.54 -4.63 -16.32
C LYS A 475 18.24 -3.95 -16.68
N ILE A 476 18.24 -2.63 -16.67
CA ILE A 476 17.03 -1.82 -16.87
C ILE A 476 17.19 -0.92 -18.07
N TYR A 477 16.26 -1.04 -19.01
CA TYR A 477 16.13 -0.22 -20.20
C TYR A 477 14.75 0.44 -20.23
N ILE A 478 14.67 1.73 -20.51
CA ILE A 478 13.41 2.48 -20.53
C ILE A 478 13.25 3.12 -21.90
N LYS A 479 12.13 2.84 -22.58
CA LYS A 479 11.84 3.40 -23.88
C LYS A 479 11.65 4.92 -23.79
N GLU A 480 12.30 5.69 -24.67
CA GLU A 480 12.20 7.15 -24.75
C GLU A 480 12.61 7.89 -23.45
N TYR A 481 13.52 7.33 -22.67
CA TYR A 481 14.00 7.94 -21.43
C TYR A 481 14.90 9.15 -21.71
N LYS A 482 14.42 10.35 -21.37
CA LYS A 482 15.07 11.62 -21.76
C LYS A 482 16.41 11.90 -21.06
N VAL A 483 16.67 11.28 -19.92
CA VAL A 483 17.90 11.50 -19.13
C VAL A 483 19.10 10.81 -19.77
N ASN A 484 18.87 9.69 -20.44
CA ASN A 484 19.89 8.93 -21.15
C ASN A 484 19.60 9.00 -22.67
N LYS A 485 20.42 9.71 -23.42
CA LYS A 485 20.20 9.94 -24.87
C LYS A 485 20.44 8.69 -25.72
N GLU A 486 21.17 7.71 -25.21
CA GLU A 486 21.41 6.43 -25.90
C GLU A 486 20.30 5.45 -25.50
N ASN A 487 19.34 5.30 -26.38
CA ASN A 487 18.22 4.39 -26.16
C ASN A 487 18.62 2.96 -26.58
N HIS A 488 19.22 2.22 -25.65
CA HIS A 488 19.56 0.81 -25.86
C HIS A 488 18.36 -0.14 -25.69
N PHE A 489 17.14 0.38 -25.54
CA PHE A 489 15.93 -0.44 -25.33
C PHE A 489 15.65 -1.39 -26.51
N GLU A 490 15.62 -0.84 -27.72
CA GLU A 490 15.35 -1.62 -28.94
C GLU A 490 16.47 -2.63 -29.17
N MET A 491 17.73 -2.20 -29.03
CA MET A 491 18.91 -3.07 -29.16
C MET A 491 18.86 -4.22 -28.15
N ALA A 492 18.57 -3.95 -26.87
CA ALA A 492 18.50 -4.99 -25.84
C ALA A 492 17.39 -6.02 -26.13
N MET A 493 16.27 -5.58 -26.73
CA MET A 493 15.19 -6.46 -27.13
C MET A 493 15.58 -7.31 -28.36
N ASP A 494 16.24 -6.72 -29.34
CA ASP A 494 16.75 -7.42 -30.52
C ASP A 494 17.83 -8.44 -30.13
N ASP A 495 18.74 -8.09 -29.23
CA ASP A 495 19.78 -8.99 -28.69
C ASP A 495 19.16 -10.20 -27.97
N TYR A 496 18.07 -9.98 -27.19
CA TYR A 496 17.36 -11.07 -26.52
C TYR A 496 16.79 -12.10 -27.52
N TYR A 497 16.04 -11.63 -28.53
CA TYR A 497 15.39 -12.52 -29.49
C TYR A 497 16.34 -13.13 -30.53
N SER A 498 17.48 -12.49 -30.81
CA SER A 498 18.51 -13.04 -31.70
C SER A 498 19.43 -14.07 -31.04
N GLY A 499 19.39 -14.17 -29.71
CA GLY A 499 20.26 -15.08 -28.97
C GLY A 499 21.76 -14.73 -29.02
N THR A 500 22.10 -13.49 -29.45
CA THR A 500 23.49 -13.08 -29.74
C THR A 500 24.31 -12.66 -28.52
N VAL A 501 23.81 -12.82 -27.29
CA VAL A 501 24.50 -12.35 -26.08
C VAL A 501 25.64 -13.29 -25.71
N ASN A 502 26.84 -13.01 -26.16
CA ASN A 502 28.06 -13.80 -25.89
C ASN A 502 28.68 -13.57 -24.49
N THR A 503 28.44 -12.45 -23.85
CA THR A 503 28.88 -12.19 -22.45
C THR A 503 27.90 -11.19 -21.83
N LYS A 504 27.19 -11.61 -20.80
CA LYS A 504 26.25 -10.78 -20.06
C LYS A 504 27.01 -9.96 -19.01
N PRO A 505 27.24 -8.65 -19.20
CA PRO A 505 27.88 -7.86 -18.17
C PRO A 505 26.94 -7.73 -16.96
N LEU A 506 27.49 -7.82 -15.75
CA LEU A 506 26.75 -7.65 -14.51
C LEU A 506 25.97 -6.32 -14.48
N PRO A 507 24.76 -6.29 -13.87
CA PRO A 507 24.05 -5.05 -13.63
C PRO A 507 24.91 -4.09 -12.80
N THR A 508 24.91 -2.83 -13.19
CA THR A 508 25.60 -1.79 -12.47
C THR A 508 24.86 -1.42 -11.16
N GLU A 509 25.52 -0.69 -10.27
CA GLU A 509 24.86 -0.12 -9.10
C GLU A 509 23.66 0.76 -9.46
N GLU A 510 23.71 1.40 -10.62
CA GLU A 510 22.62 2.20 -11.17
C GLU A 510 21.45 1.32 -11.61
N ASP A 511 21.69 0.22 -12.31
CA ASP A 511 20.66 -0.73 -12.71
C ASP A 511 19.95 -1.33 -11.50
N LEU A 512 20.71 -1.75 -10.50
CA LEU A 512 20.16 -2.29 -9.25
C LEU A 512 19.33 -1.27 -8.48
N GLU A 513 19.68 0.02 -8.54
CA GLU A 513 18.86 1.06 -7.93
C GLU A 513 17.60 1.37 -8.73
N LYS A 514 17.70 1.44 -10.06
CA LYS A 514 16.53 1.56 -10.95
C LYS A 514 15.56 0.40 -10.71
N MET A 515 16.06 -0.82 -10.68
CA MET A 515 15.27 -2.01 -10.37
C MET A 515 14.57 -1.89 -9.01
N LYS A 516 15.27 -1.47 -7.96
CA LYS A 516 14.70 -1.23 -6.63
C LYS A 516 13.55 -0.23 -6.68
N ILE A 517 13.71 0.89 -7.38
CA ILE A 517 12.67 1.92 -7.52
C ILE A 517 11.48 1.33 -8.26
N ILE A 518 11.71 0.64 -9.38
CA ILE A 518 10.68 0.04 -10.23
C ILE A 518 9.86 -0.98 -9.44
N LEU A 519 10.50 -1.99 -8.85
CA LEU A 519 9.82 -3.05 -8.11
C LEU A 519 9.02 -2.50 -6.92
N ASN A 520 9.59 -1.56 -6.14
CA ASN A 520 8.86 -0.94 -5.03
C ASN A 520 7.68 -0.07 -5.49
N TRP A 521 7.78 0.57 -6.65
CA TRP A 521 6.70 1.36 -7.21
C TRP A 521 5.58 0.46 -7.76
N ILE A 522 5.93 -0.63 -8.47
CA ILE A 522 4.98 -1.63 -9.00
C ILE A 522 4.16 -2.26 -7.87
N ILE A 523 4.79 -2.61 -6.74
CA ILE A 523 4.07 -3.16 -5.57
C ILE A 523 2.89 -2.27 -5.16
N LYS A 524 3.12 -0.96 -5.15
CA LYS A 524 2.12 0.04 -4.71
C LYS A 524 1.09 0.39 -5.81
N ASN A 525 1.43 0.15 -7.07
CA ASN A 525 0.65 0.60 -8.23
C ASN A 525 0.35 -0.55 -9.21
N ARG A 526 0.07 -1.75 -8.72
CA ARG A 526 -0.17 -2.95 -9.56
C ARG A 526 -1.27 -2.77 -10.60
N ASN A 527 -2.28 -1.99 -10.29
CA ASN A 527 -3.39 -1.66 -11.19
C ASN A 527 -2.99 -0.82 -12.42
N LYS A 528 -1.80 -0.18 -12.39
CA LYS A 528 -1.26 0.66 -13.47
C LYS A 528 -0.20 -0.06 -14.30
N VAL A 529 0.14 -1.31 -13.95
CA VAL A 529 1.27 -2.04 -14.53
C VAL A 529 0.83 -3.37 -15.08
N ARG A 530 1.32 -3.70 -16.27
CA ARG A 530 1.24 -5.03 -16.87
C ARG A 530 2.65 -5.54 -17.09
N ALA A 531 2.87 -6.83 -16.81
CA ALA A 531 4.14 -7.51 -17.01
C ALA A 531 3.98 -8.51 -18.16
N PHE A 532 4.90 -8.46 -19.10
CA PHE A 532 5.00 -9.35 -20.26
C PHE A 532 6.36 -10.03 -20.21
N TYR A 533 6.38 -11.34 -19.98
CA TYR A 533 7.62 -12.11 -19.97
C TYR A 533 8.04 -12.38 -21.41
N LEU A 534 9.28 -12.03 -21.77
CA LEU A 534 9.75 -12.14 -23.16
C LEU A 534 9.71 -13.56 -23.69
N LYS A 535 9.93 -14.57 -22.82
CA LYS A 535 9.86 -15.98 -23.16
C LYS A 535 8.48 -16.48 -23.61
N ASP A 536 7.40 -15.74 -23.26
CA ASP A 536 6.03 -16.11 -23.62
C ASP A 536 5.70 -15.73 -25.09
N TYR A 537 6.63 -15.07 -25.79
CA TYR A 537 6.49 -14.57 -27.16
C TYR A 537 7.64 -15.04 -28.04
N GLN A 538 7.33 -15.48 -29.25
CA GLN A 538 8.34 -16.02 -30.19
C GLN A 538 9.27 -14.93 -30.72
N ASN A 539 8.79 -13.71 -30.86
CA ASN A 539 9.52 -12.57 -31.37
C ASN A 539 8.98 -11.22 -30.88
N LYS A 540 9.73 -10.18 -31.15
CA LYS A 540 9.41 -8.79 -30.80
C LYS A 540 8.08 -8.31 -31.40
N GLU A 541 7.74 -8.72 -32.63
CA GLU A 541 6.53 -8.29 -33.32
C GLU A 541 5.27 -8.85 -32.65
N GLU A 542 5.29 -10.12 -32.25
CA GLU A 542 4.21 -10.75 -31.51
C GLU A 542 3.93 -10.02 -30.17
N LEU A 543 5.00 -9.71 -29.44
CA LEU A 543 4.91 -8.94 -28.20
C LEU A 543 4.28 -7.55 -28.43
N PHE A 544 4.75 -6.81 -29.44
CA PHE A 544 4.23 -5.47 -29.71
C PHE A 544 2.79 -5.49 -30.27
N ASN A 545 2.41 -6.47 -31.04
CA ASN A 545 1.03 -6.67 -31.47
C ASN A 545 0.10 -6.89 -30.27
N LYS A 546 0.55 -7.66 -29.27
CA LYS A 546 -0.20 -7.86 -28.03
C LYS A 546 -0.34 -6.55 -27.24
N LEU A 547 0.70 -5.72 -27.19
CA LEU A 547 0.67 -4.41 -26.52
C LEU A 547 -0.29 -3.43 -27.21
N SER A 548 -0.37 -3.46 -28.54
CA SER A 548 -1.20 -2.54 -29.35
C SER A 548 -2.68 -2.86 -29.25
N ASN A 549 -3.06 -4.13 -29.27
CA ASN A 549 -4.45 -4.58 -29.15
C ASN A 549 -5.09 -4.25 -27.80
N TYR A 550 -4.30 -3.99 -26.78
CA TYR A 550 -4.80 -3.62 -25.44
C TYR A 550 -5.05 -2.12 -25.26
N LYS A 551 -4.54 -1.26 -26.14
CA LYS A 551 -4.78 0.20 -26.06
C LYS A 551 -6.25 0.54 -26.29
N SER A 552 -6.95 -0.24 -27.12
CA SER A 552 -8.39 -0.08 -27.42
C SER A 552 -9.33 -0.50 -26.28
N TYR A 553 -8.85 -1.29 -25.31
CA TYR A 553 -9.67 -1.77 -24.18
C TYR A 553 -9.68 -0.83 -22.98
N ILE A 554 -8.66 0.02 -22.82
CA ILE A 554 -8.56 1.00 -21.71
C ILE A 554 -9.37 2.25 -21.99
N ASP A 555 -9.49 2.64 -23.27
CA ASP A 555 -10.27 3.83 -23.68
C ASP A 555 -11.80 3.65 -23.51
N SER A 556 -12.27 2.43 -23.17
CA SER A 556 -13.68 2.13 -22.95
C SER A 556 -14.11 2.10 -21.47
N TYR A 557 -13.19 2.26 -20.52
CA TYR A 557 -13.48 2.28 -19.06
C TYR A 557 -12.98 3.57 -18.42
N ASP A 558 -13.72 4.66 -18.62
CA ASP A 558 -13.63 5.87 -17.80
C ASP A 558 -14.39 5.64 -16.48
N GLU A 559 -13.76 4.96 -15.51
CA GLU A 559 -14.23 4.99 -14.13
C GLU A 559 -13.41 6.00 -13.32
N PRO A 560 -14.06 6.85 -12.52
CA PRO A 560 -13.37 7.83 -11.70
C PRO A 560 -12.55 7.14 -10.62
N VAL A 561 -11.23 7.26 -10.72
CA VAL A 561 -10.28 6.81 -9.70
C VAL A 561 -10.53 7.61 -8.41
N VAL A 562 -11.05 6.95 -7.39
CA VAL A 562 -11.06 7.49 -6.02
C VAL A 562 -9.62 7.50 -5.51
N GLU A 563 -8.98 8.66 -5.50
CA GLU A 563 -7.67 8.84 -4.87
C GLU A 563 -7.78 8.60 -3.36
N ILE A 564 -7.25 7.48 -2.90
CA ILE A 564 -6.99 7.25 -1.47
C ILE A 564 -5.62 7.89 -1.18
N ASN A 565 -5.63 9.18 -0.88
CA ASN A 565 -4.48 9.86 -0.28
C ASN A 565 -4.58 9.67 1.23
N ASP A 566 -3.49 9.23 1.86
CA ASP A 566 -3.23 9.07 3.31
C ASP A 566 -3.26 7.62 3.86
N VAL A 567 -2.37 6.75 3.32
CA VAL A 567 -2.04 5.47 3.99
C VAL A 567 -0.72 5.58 4.80
N ASP A 568 0.07 6.63 4.58
CA ASP A 568 1.41 6.76 5.20
C ASP A 568 1.40 7.21 6.67
N ASP A 569 0.31 7.84 7.16
CA ASP A 569 0.21 8.28 8.57
C ASP A 569 -0.32 7.18 9.52
N PHE A 570 -0.95 6.13 8.99
CA PHE A 570 -1.56 5.08 9.82
C PHE A 570 -0.55 4.02 10.26
N ASN A 571 0.47 3.75 9.44
CA ASN A 571 1.51 2.74 9.76
C ASN A 571 2.52 3.21 10.82
N GLN A 572 2.65 4.51 11.11
CA GLN A 572 3.54 5.00 12.16
C GLN A 572 2.91 4.97 13.56
N ASN A 573 1.59 5.00 13.67
CA ASN A 573 0.91 5.00 14.96
C ASN A 573 0.62 3.60 15.52
N LEU A 574 0.47 2.58 14.67
CA LEU A 574 0.25 1.19 15.12
C LEU A 574 1.50 0.53 15.73
N PHE A 575 2.71 1.00 15.37
CA PHE A 575 3.95 0.48 15.96
C PHE A 575 4.42 1.24 17.21
N ALA A 576 3.87 2.41 17.49
CA ALA A 576 4.22 3.19 18.68
C ALA A 576 3.42 2.80 19.93
N GLU A 577 2.24 2.19 19.77
CA GLU A 577 1.38 1.79 20.90
C GLU A 577 1.64 0.35 21.39
N SER A 578 2.40 -0.47 20.66
CA SER A 578 2.76 -1.83 21.09
C SER A 578 4.07 -1.91 21.91
N LEU A 579 4.70 -0.78 22.23
CA LEU A 579 5.97 -0.70 22.99
C LEU A 579 5.89 0.25 24.21
N SER A 580 4.68 0.54 24.69
CA SER A 580 4.52 1.26 25.96
C SER A 580 3.71 0.46 26.98
#